data_baa1071ceada61f75d4a66e24bc575a4
#
_entry.id   baa1071ceada61f75d4a66e24bc575a4
#
_cell.length_a   1.000
_cell.length_b   1.000
_cell.length_c   1.000
_cell.angle_alpha   90.00
_cell.angle_beta   90.00
_cell.angle_gamma   90.00
#
_symmetry.space_group_name_H-M   'P 1'
#
loop_
_entity.id
_entity.type
_entity.pdbx_description
1 polymer ?
#
loop_
_entity_poly.entity_id
_entity_poly.type
_entity_poly.pdbx_seq_one_letter_code
_entity_poly.pdbx_strand_id
1 'polypeptide(L)'
;MLMLLKSFVQRRILSTTHLPLFHNACNSSRHHLSTTSTKTTAKTNAETLLIDGDFKGRKYTSLSTFPVRWIDIDIMGHVNNARFFTYFEQIRCENFDAVGLNIGGSLPEGPILAKTSCSYRGPLLFPDTVTVGALSEQTSENTWQQHYAIVGHASGRVVAEGIAELVWFDYKNGVRKSFSADAKRRLFGLS
;
A
#
# COMPACT_ATOMS: atom_id res chain seq x y z
N MET A 1 -35.42 -9.53 6.84
CA MET A 1 -34.77 -9.32 5.55
C MET A 1 -33.34 -9.86 5.62
N LEU A 2 -33.21 -11.17 5.97
CA LEU A 2 -31.92 -11.85 6.19
C LEU A 2 -31.97 -13.31 5.71
N MET A 3 -32.62 -13.58 4.56
CA MET A 3 -32.81 -14.96 4.05
C MET A 3 -32.72 -15.09 2.52
N LEU A 4 -31.94 -14.27 1.81
CA LEU A 4 -31.87 -14.34 0.33
C LEU A 4 -30.47 -14.27 -0.26
N LEU A 5 -29.40 -14.60 0.47
CA LEU A 5 -28.01 -14.60 -0.05
C LEU A 5 -27.28 -15.94 0.06
N LYS A 6 -27.97 -17.06 0.10
CA LYS A 6 -27.36 -18.42 0.17
C LYS A 6 -27.63 -19.33 -1.03
N SER A 7 -27.93 -18.81 -2.22
CA SER A 7 -28.31 -19.67 -3.35
C SER A 7 -27.63 -19.38 -4.69
N PHE A 8 -26.37 -18.93 -4.75
CA PHE A 8 -25.73 -18.71 -6.05
C PHE A 8 -24.30 -19.24 -6.19
N VAL A 9 -23.87 -20.17 -5.37
CA VAL A 9 -22.57 -20.84 -5.55
C VAL A 9 -22.79 -22.35 -5.48
N GLN A 10 -23.35 -22.92 -6.53
CA GLN A 10 -23.18 -24.35 -6.84
C GLN A 10 -23.82 -24.68 -8.21
N ARG A 11 -23.03 -24.64 -9.27
CA ARG A 11 -23.13 -25.51 -10.47
C ARG A 11 -22.32 -24.93 -11.63
N ARG A 12 -21.14 -25.50 -11.85
CA ARG A 12 -20.65 -25.95 -13.13
C ARG A 12 -19.17 -26.36 -13.03
N ILE A 13 -19.00 -27.61 -12.66
CA ILE A 13 -17.84 -28.41 -13.08
C ILE A 13 -18.41 -29.41 -14.06
N LEU A 14 -17.84 -29.45 -15.25
CA LEU A 14 -17.70 -30.55 -16.19
C LEU A 14 -17.79 -30.07 -17.65
N SER A 15 -16.67 -29.89 -18.29
CA SER A 15 -16.43 -30.59 -19.54
C SER A 15 -14.97 -30.38 -19.99
N THR A 16 -14.28 -31.48 -19.97
CA THR A 16 -12.98 -31.76 -20.58
C THR A 16 -13.08 -31.68 -22.08
N THR A 17 -12.25 -30.90 -22.76
CA THR A 17 -11.87 -31.18 -24.15
C THR A 17 -10.39 -30.88 -24.35
N HIS A 18 -9.70 -31.90 -24.83
CA HIS A 18 -8.29 -31.96 -25.23
C HIS A 18 -7.93 -30.85 -26.23
N LEU A 19 -6.76 -30.22 -26.03
CA LEU A 19 -6.01 -29.55 -27.08
C LEU A 19 -4.54 -30.03 -27.06
N PRO A 20 -3.89 -30.20 -28.23
CA PRO A 20 -2.65 -30.95 -28.34
C PRO A 20 -1.40 -30.16 -27.99
N LEU A 21 -0.42 -30.90 -27.48
CA LEU A 21 0.95 -30.49 -27.22
C LEU A 21 1.64 -30.00 -28.48
N PHE A 22 2.12 -28.79 -28.51
CA PHE A 22 3.20 -28.35 -29.38
C PHE A 22 4.54 -28.46 -28.64
N HIS A 23 5.30 -29.51 -29.00
CA HIS A 23 6.73 -29.59 -28.74
C HIS A 23 7.45 -28.61 -29.65
N ASN A 24 8.16 -27.64 -29.09
CA ASN A 24 9.29 -27.04 -29.77
C ASN A 24 10.48 -27.03 -28.81
N ALA A 25 11.40 -27.95 -29.15
CA ALA A 25 12.73 -27.97 -28.58
C ALA A 25 13.49 -26.71 -29.03
N CYS A 26 14.00 -25.95 -28.11
CA CYS A 26 15.06 -24.99 -28.36
C CYS A 26 16.26 -25.30 -27.48
N ASN A 27 17.33 -25.53 -28.18
CA ASN A 27 18.59 -26.11 -27.80
C ASN A 27 19.40 -25.19 -26.84
N SER A 28 20.08 -25.83 -25.92
CA SER A 28 20.99 -25.26 -24.94
C SER A 28 22.19 -24.56 -25.56
N SER A 29 22.51 -23.37 -25.01
CA SER A 29 23.90 -22.93 -24.93
C SER A 29 24.12 -22.25 -23.58
N ARG A 30 24.77 -22.97 -22.68
CA ARG A 30 25.23 -22.48 -21.37
C ARG A 30 26.43 -21.57 -21.61
N HIS A 31 26.26 -20.29 -21.36
CA HIS A 31 27.39 -19.43 -20.99
C HIS A 31 27.27 -19.08 -19.51
N HIS A 32 28.14 -19.70 -18.71
CA HIS A 32 28.47 -19.26 -17.36
C HIS A 32 29.12 -17.88 -17.46
N LEU A 33 28.43 -16.86 -17.01
CA LEU A 33 29.02 -15.58 -16.61
C LEU A 33 28.67 -15.36 -15.15
N SER A 34 29.59 -15.75 -14.29
CA SER A 34 29.65 -15.33 -12.89
C SER A 34 29.97 -13.83 -12.89
N THR A 35 28.97 -12.99 -12.64
CA THR A 35 29.17 -11.64 -12.21
C THR A 35 28.42 -11.43 -10.90
N THR A 36 29.15 -11.51 -9.81
CA THR A 36 28.77 -10.95 -8.50
C THR A 36 28.66 -9.44 -8.67
N SER A 37 27.48 -8.98 -9.11
CA SER A 37 27.12 -7.56 -9.09
C SER A 37 26.44 -7.28 -7.75
N THR A 38 27.17 -6.73 -6.81
CA THR A 38 26.60 -5.97 -5.69
C THR A 38 25.83 -4.80 -6.28
N LYS A 39 24.52 -4.99 -6.54
CA LYS A 39 23.60 -3.90 -6.86
C LYS A 39 23.43 -3.03 -5.62
N THR A 40 24.29 -2.02 -5.49
CA THR A 40 23.93 -0.80 -4.77
C THR A 40 22.86 -0.13 -5.63
N THR A 41 21.59 -0.39 -5.35
CA THR A 41 20.46 0.28 -5.99
C THR A 41 20.54 1.74 -5.56
N ALA A 42 20.96 2.63 -6.48
CA ALA A 42 20.84 4.06 -6.25
C ALA A 42 19.36 4.37 -5.97
N LYS A 43 19.10 5.09 -4.87
CA LYS A 43 17.75 5.55 -4.53
C LYS A 43 17.18 6.35 -5.69
N THR A 44 15.91 6.17 -6.00
CA THR A 44 15.23 7.02 -6.99
C THR A 44 15.06 8.43 -6.42
N ASN A 45 14.93 9.45 -7.28
CA ASN A 45 14.69 10.83 -6.85
C ASN A 45 13.44 10.92 -5.95
N ALA A 46 12.43 10.09 -6.21
CA ALA A 46 11.20 10.02 -5.42
C ALA A 46 11.46 9.49 -4.01
N GLU A 47 12.28 8.45 -3.86
CA GLU A 47 12.67 7.90 -2.56
C GLU A 47 13.49 8.90 -1.76
N THR A 48 14.45 9.58 -2.39
CA THR A 48 15.27 10.61 -1.76
C THR A 48 14.41 11.75 -1.23
N LEU A 49 13.44 12.24 -2.01
CA LEU A 49 12.52 13.30 -1.61
C LEU A 49 11.73 12.94 -0.35
N LEU A 50 11.32 11.69 -0.21
CA LEU A 50 10.49 11.24 0.92
C LEU A 50 11.31 10.83 2.15
N ILE A 51 12.47 10.18 1.97
CA ILE A 51 13.30 9.66 3.07
C ILE A 51 14.13 10.77 3.70
N ASP A 52 14.73 11.62 2.90
CA ASP A 52 15.69 12.62 3.39
C ASP A 52 15.00 13.85 4.01
N GLY A 53 13.66 13.92 3.91
CA GLY A 53 12.87 14.96 4.55
C GLY A 53 12.78 16.27 3.76
N ASP A 54 13.11 16.24 2.46
CA ASP A 54 13.06 17.40 1.59
C ASP A 54 11.63 17.92 1.35
N PHE A 55 10.64 17.08 1.69
CA PHE A 55 9.25 17.46 1.60
C PHE A 55 8.67 17.85 2.95
N LYS A 56 8.52 19.16 3.20
CA LYS A 56 7.96 19.75 4.43
C LYS A 56 8.68 19.30 5.72
N GLY A 57 9.95 18.94 5.63
CA GLY A 57 10.73 18.46 6.78
C GLY A 57 10.28 17.12 7.36
N ARG A 58 9.40 16.37 6.66
CA ARG A 58 8.94 15.04 7.10
C ARG A 58 9.77 13.94 6.48
N LYS A 59 10.21 13.01 7.32
CA LYS A 59 10.91 11.79 6.91
C LYS A 59 9.91 10.64 6.94
N TYR A 60 9.54 10.14 5.77
CA TYR A 60 8.63 9.01 5.65
C TYR A 60 9.38 7.71 5.96
N THR A 61 8.82 6.92 6.88
CA THR A 61 9.48 5.71 7.39
C THR A 61 9.14 4.46 6.60
N SER A 62 8.06 4.49 5.83
CA SER A 62 7.63 3.40 4.95
C SER A 62 7.42 3.93 3.54
N LEU A 63 7.90 3.19 2.55
CA LEU A 63 7.74 3.51 1.14
C LEU A 63 7.18 2.30 0.38
N SER A 64 6.31 2.58 -0.59
CA SER A 64 5.82 1.62 -1.57
C SER A 64 5.86 2.23 -2.96
N THR A 65 6.37 1.48 -3.94
CA THR A 65 6.50 1.93 -5.32
C THR A 65 5.77 0.96 -6.25
N PHE A 66 4.84 1.50 -7.04
CA PHE A 66 4.04 0.70 -7.96
C PHE A 66 3.60 1.52 -9.18
N PRO A 67 3.29 0.85 -10.32
CA PRO A 67 2.80 1.53 -11.51
C PRO A 67 1.37 2.05 -11.31
N VAL A 68 1.07 3.20 -11.92
CA VAL A 68 -0.31 3.65 -12.14
C VAL A 68 -1.00 2.66 -13.05
N ARG A 69 -2.23 2.26 -12.73
CA ARG A 69 -2.99 1.30 -13.54
C ARG A 69 -3.92 2.02 -14.50
N TRP A 70 -4.13 1.44 -15.68
CA TRP A 70 -5.11 1.96 -16.64
C TRP A 70 -6.49 2.21 -16.02
N ILE A 71 -6.96 1.28 -15.16
CA ILE A 71 -8.27 1.38 -14.49
C ILE A 71 -8.37 2.51 -13.46
N ASP A 72 -7.26 3.14 -13.10
CA ASP A 72 -7.25 4.26 -12.16
C ASP A 72 -7.58 5.60 -12.83
N ILE A 73 -7.60 5.65 -14.19
CA ILE A 73 -7.80 6.85 -14.97
C ILE A 73 -9.31 7.13 -15.16
N ASP A 74 -9.70 8.37 -14.98
CA ASP A 74 -11.06 8.84 -15.23
C ASP A 74 -11.22 9.46 -16.63
N ILE A 75 -12.43 9.93 -16.93
CA ILE A 75 -12.76 10.54 -18.23
C ILE A 75 -11.97 11.82 -18.52
N MET A 76 -11.38 12.44 -17.51
CA MET A 76 -10.55 13.65 -17.65
C MET A 76 -9.11 13.31 -18.04
N GLY A 77 -8.76 12.02 -18.14
CA GLY A 77 -7.43 11.55 -18.50
C GLY A 77 -6.41 11.57 -17.35
N HIS A 78 -6.85 11.74 -16.12
CA HIS A 78 -6.02 11.74 -14.93
C HIS A 78 -6.42 10.60 -13.99
N VAL A 79 -5.55 10.26 -13.05
CA VAL A 79 -5.92 9.34 -11.97
C VAL A 79 -7.09 9.93 -11.20
N ASN A 80 -8.18 9.17 -11.11
CA ASN A 80 -9.38 9.56 -10.39
C ASN A 80 -9.07 9.89 -8.93
N ASN A 81 -9.65 10.97 -8.42
CA ASN A 81 -9.40 11.45 -7.06
C ASN A 81 -9.63 10.40 -5.97
N ALA A 82 -10.59 9.49 -6.12
CA ALA A 82 -10.83 8.40 -5.18
C ALA A 82 -9.70 7.35 -5.17
N ARG A 83 -8.94 7.20 -6.26
CA ARG A 83 -7.83 6.24 -6.34
C ARG A 83 -6.64 6.61 -5.44
N PHE A 84 -6.46 7.89 -5.15
CA PHE A 84 -5.44 8.32 -4.20
C PHE A 84 -5.67 7.73 -2.80
N PHE A 85 -6.92 7.56 -2.38
CA PHE A 85 -7.23 6.87 -1.12
C PHE A 85 -6.89 5.37 -1.18
N THR A 86 -7.04 4.73 -2.32
CA THR A 86 -6.59 3.33 -2.53
C THR A 86 -5.07 3.23 -2.42
N TYR A 87 -4.32 4.21 -2.93
CA TYR A 87 -2.86 4.26 -2.82
C TYR A 87 -2.42 4.46 -1.35
N PHE A 88 -3.11 5.33 -0.59
CA PHE A 88 -2.88 5.46 0.85
C PHE A 88 -3.23 4.18 1.62
N GLU A 89 -4.28 3.47 1.22
CA GLU A 89 -4.64 2.19 1.83
C GLU A 89 -3.57 1.13 1.57
N GLN A 90 -3.05 1.05 0.34
CA GLN A 90 -2.00 0.11 -0.04
C GLN A 90 -0.78 0.24 0.88
N ILE A 91 -0.18 1.42 0.99
CA ILE A 91 0.99 1.64 1.86
C ILE A 91 0.65 1.43 3.33
N ARG A 92 -0.57 1.77 3.78
CA ARG A 92 -1.01 1.55 5.15
C ARG A 92 -1.06 0.06 5.49
N CYS A 93 -1.63 -0.75 4.61
CA CYS A 93 -1.69 -2.21 4.78
C CYS A 93 -0.29 -2.82 4.79
N GLU A 94 0.58 -2.43 3.85
CA GLU A 94 1.97 -2.88 3.79
C GLU A 94 2.74 -2.48 5.06
N ASN A 95 2.53 -1.26 5.57
CA ASN A 95 3.14 -0.81 6.81
C ASN A 95 2.68 -1.64 8.02
N PHE A 96 1.40 -1.95 8.10
CA PHE A 96 0.86 -2.79 9.19
C PHE A 96 1.41 -4.22 9.13
N ASP A 97 1.52 -4.81 7.95
CA ASP A 97 2.13 -6.13 7.78
C ASP A 97 3.62 -6.11 8.18
N ALA A 98 4.36 -5.08 7.76
CA ALA A 98 5.78 -4.93 8.07
C ALA A 98 6.06 -4.82 9.58
N VAL A 99 5.13 -4.25 10.36
CA VAL A 99 5.22 -4.16 11.82
C VAL A 99 4.54 -5.35 12.53
N GLY A 100 4.13 -6.38 11.79
CA GLY A 100 3.56 -7.61 12.31
C GLY A 100 2.12 -7.47 12.82
N LEU A 101 1.40 -6.45 12.37
CA LEU A 101 -0.05 -6.34 12.53
C LEU A 101 -0.71 -7.06 11.36
N ASN A 102 -0.85 -8.36 11.45
CA ASN A 102 -1.44 -9.20 10.40
C ASN A 102 -2.92 -8.84 10.19
N ILE A 103 -3.21 -7.97 9.21
CA ILE A 103 -4.54 -7.43 8.94
C ILE A 103 -5.49 -8.48 8.34
N GLY A 104 -4.96 -9.54 7.75
CA GLY A 104 -5.73 -10.66 7.19
C GLY A 104 -6.21 -11.67 8.22
N GLY A 105 -5.80 -11.55 9.48
CA GLY A 105 -6.16 -12.47 10.57
C GLY A 105 -7.29 -11.94 11.46
N SER A 106 -7.91 -12.85 12.22
CA SER A 106 -8.87 -12.47 13.27
C SER A 106 -8.12 -11.92 14.49
N LEU A 107 -7.63 -10.69 14.39
CA LEU A 107 -6.98 -10.03 15.51
C LEU A 107 -8.04 -9.65 16.57
N PRO A 108 -7.77 -9.83 17.88
CA PRO A 108 -8.68 -9.38 18.93
C PRO A 108 -8.72 -7.86 19.05
N GLU A 109 -7.66 -7.18 18.62
CA GLU A 109 -7.52 -5.73 18.64
C GLU A 109 -6.67 -5.25 17.46
N GLY A 110 -6.84 -4.02 17.03
CA GLY A 110 -6.09 -3.46 15.91
C GLY A 110 -6.60 -2.08 15.47
N PRO A 111 -6.08 -1.58 14.33
CA PRO A 111 -6.41 -0.27 13.81
C PRO A 111 -7.80 -0.20 13.17
N ILE A 112 -8.53 0.88 13.45
CA ILE A 112 -9.70 1.30 12.67
C ILE A 112 -9.41 2.67 12.06
N LEU A 113 -9.70 2.83 10.78
CA LEU A 113 -9.66 4.12 10.09
C LEU A 113 -10.88 4.94 10.49
N ALA A 114 -10.66 6.04 11.26
CA ALA A 114 -11.72 6.94 11.69
C ALA A 114 -11.94 8.09 10.70
N LYS A 115 -10.86 8.59 10.07
CA LYS A 115 -10.92 9.70 9.13
C LYS A 115 -9.78 9.59 8.12
N THR A 116 -10.03 10.06 6.91
CA THR A 116 -8.97 10.26 5.92
C THR A 116 -9.25 11.49 5.10
N SER A 117 -8.19 12.14 4.65
CA SER A 117 -8.24 13.32 3.80
C SER A 117 -7.13 13.28 2.77
N CYS A 118 -7.34 13.96 1.63
CA CYS A 118 -6.36 14.09 0.56
C CYS A 118 -6.34 15.53 0.06
N SER A 119 -5.13 16.06 -0.14
CA SER A 119 -4.86 17.33 -0.81
C SER A 119 -4.14 17.06 -2.11
N TYR A 120 -4.76 17.38 -3.23
CA TYR A 120 -4.20 17.19 -4.56
C TYR A 120 -3.29 18.37 -4.92
N ARG A 121 -2.06 18.07 -5.39
CA ARG A 121 -1.02 19.06 -5.71
C ARG A 121 -0.74 19.15 -7.22
N GLY A 122 -1.05 18.09 -7.94
CA GLY A 122 -0.86 18.01 -9.37
C GLY A 122 -1.54 16.80 -9.99
N PRO A 123 -1.69 16.78 -11.31
CA PRO A 123 -2.26 15.64 -12.01
C PRO A 123 -1.29 14.45 -11.98
N LEU A 124 -1.83 13.25 -11.87
CA LEU A 124 -1.13 12.00 -12.07
C LEU A 124 -1.72 11.33 -13.31
N LEU A 125 -0.88 10.98 -14.26
CA LEU A 125 -1.27 10.47 -15.58
C LEU A 125 -0.94 8.99 -15.72
N PHE A 126 -1.34 8.42 -16.82
CA PHE A 126 -0.95 7.09 -17.27
C PHE A 126 -0.25 7.18 -18.64
N PRO A 127 0.85 6.46 -18.87
CA PRO A 127 1.57 5.62 -17.91
C PRO A 127 2.47 6.43 -16.97
N ASP A 128 2.52 6.07 -15.70
CA ASP A 128 3.46 6.60 -14.70
C ASP A 128 3.72 5.53 -13.63
N THR A 129 4.70 5.78 -12.79
CA THR A 129 5.00 5.05 -11.56
C THR A 129 4.89 6.02 -10.39
N VAL A 130 4.39 5.56 -9.26
CA VAL A 130 4.34 6.37 -8.04
C VAL A 130 5.15 5.73 -6.93
N THR A 131 5.79 6.57 -6.12
CA THR A 131 6.26 6.19 -4.79
C THR A 131 5.38 6.87 -3.75
N VAL A 132 4.81 6.06 -2.88
CA VAL A 132 3.96 6.53 -1.77
C VAL A 132 4.74 6.36 -0.48
N GLY A 133 4.84 7.43 0.29
CA GLY A 133 5.44 7.41 1.62
C GLY A 133 4.39 7.45 2.71
N ALA A 134 4.66 6.77 3.85
CA ALA A 134 3.87 6.84 5.06
C ALA A 134 4.75 7.12 6.28
N LEU A 135 4.22 7.94 7.20
CA LEU A 135 4.80 8.27 8.49
C LEU A 135 3.71 8.23 9.53
N SER A 136 3.90 7.45 10.62
CA SER A 136 2.96 7.34 11.74
C SER A 136 3.39 8.22 12.91
N GLU A 137 2.46 9.01 13.45
CA GLU A 137 2.67 9.89 14.60
C GLU A 137 1.58 9.67 15.65
N GLN A 138 1.95 9.29 16.87
CA GLN A 138 1.00 9.10 17.96
C GLN A 138 0.41 10.45 18.39
N THR A 139 -0.92 10.54 18.45
CA THR A 139 -1.64 11.77 18.87
C THR A 139 -2.29 11.65 20.23
N SER A 140 -2.64 10.44 20.67
CA SER A 140 -3.17 10.17 22.01
C SER A 140 -2.81 8.77 22.48
N GLU A 141 -3.35 8.32 23.61
CA GLU A 141 -3.15 6.97 24.14
C GLU A 141 -3.75 5.85 23.28
N ASN A 142 -4.68 6.18 22.38
CA ASN A 142 -5.38 5.22 21.53
C ASN A 142 -5.60 5.70 20.09
N THR A 143 -5.01 6.84 19.71
CA THR A 143 -5.18 7.43 18.38
C THR A 143 -3.83 7.86 17.83
N TRP A 144 -3.66 7.73 16.52
CA TRP A 144 -2.50 8.27 15.80
C TRP A 144 -2.91 8.80 14.43
N GLN A 145 -2.06 9.63 13.87
CA GLN A 145 -2.16 10.05 12.49
C GLN A 145 -1.12 9.33 11.64
N GLN A 146 -1.51 8.95 10.45
CA GLN A 146 -0.60 8.50 9.42
C GLN A 146 -0.61 9.52 8.28
N HIS A 147 0.55 10.13 8.06
CA HIS A 147 0.78 11.11 7.00
C HIS A 147 1.24 10.39 5.74
N TYR A 148 0.72 10.81 4.61
CA TYR A 148 1.07 10.25 3.29
C TYR A 148 1.56 11.32 2.35
N ALA A 149 2.47 10.96 1.46
CA ALA A 149 2.82 11.72 0.28
C ALA A 149 2.96 10.79 -0.93
N ILE A 150 2.48 11.22 -2.07
CA ILE A 150 2.60 10.51 -3.35
C ILE A 150 3.48 11.32 -4.28
N VAL A 151 4.56 10.72 -4.75
CA VAL A 151 5.46 11.28 -5.76
C VAL A 151 5.22 10.58 -7.08
N GLY A 152 4.86 11.33 -8.13
CA GLY A 152 4.81 10.82 -9.50
C GLY A 152 6.21 10.83 -10.11
N HIS A 153 6.66 9.71 -10.68
CA HIS A 153 8.01 9.59 -11.22
C HIS A 153 8.21 10.42 -12.48
N ALA A 154 7.21 10.51 -13.35
CA ALA A 154 7.28 11.32 -14.57
C ALA A 154 7.47 12.81 -14.26
N SER A 155 6.85 13.32 -13.19
CA SER A 155 6.96 14.72 -12.78
C SER A 155 8.11 14.97 -11.81
N GLY A 156 8.56 13.96 -11.07
CA GLY A 156 9.52 14.08 -9.97
C GLY A 156 9.00 14.89 -8.78
N ARG A 157 7.67 15.09 -8.66
CA ARG A 157 7.06 15.98 -7.67
C ARG A 157 6.02 15.25 -6.81
N VAL A 158 5.76 15.80 -5.62
CA VAL A 158 4.61 15.39 -4.82
C VAL A 158 3.34 15.81 -5.52
N VAL A 159 2.52 14.84 -5.92
CA VAL A 159 1.23 15.04 -6.61
C VAL A 159 0.03 15.03 -5.66
N ALA A 160 0.17 14.41 -4.50
CA ALA A 160 -0.85 14.43 -3.45
C ALA A 160 -0.25 14.22 -2.06
N GLU A 161 -0.94 14.72 -1.06
CA GLU A 161 -0.70 14.50 0.35
C GLU A 161 -1.95 14.01 1.03
N GLY A 162 -1.82 13.16 2.05
CA GLY A 162 -2.95 12.66 2.80
C GLY A 162 -2.67 12.56 4.29
N ILE A 163 -3.75 12.55 5.06
CA ILE A 163 -3.71 12.25 6.49
C ILE A 163 -4.83 11.27 6.78
N ALA A 164 -4.50 10.18 7.46
CA ALA A 164 -5.46 9.27 8.06
C ALA A 164 -5.39 9.39 9.58
N GLU A 165 -6.54 9.45 10.22
CA GLU A 165 -6.68 9.31 11.67
C GLU A 165 -7.12 7.89 11.96
N LEU A 166 -6.35 7.18 12.78
CA LEU A 166 -6.58 5.79 13.13
C LEU A 166 -6.76 5.67 14.64
N VAL A 167 -7.60 4.73 15.03
CA VAL A 167 -7.93 4.43 16.43
C VAL A 167 -7.58 2.99 16.72
N TRP A 168 -6.92 2.74 17.86
CA TRP A 168 -6.71 1.38 18.34
C TRP A 168 -8.00 0.87 19.00
N PHE A 169 -8.45 -0.29 18.54
CA PHE A 169 -9.78 -0.79 18.83
C PHE A 169 -9.76 -2.25 19.28
N ASP A 170 -10.54 -2.55 20.28
CA ASP A 170 -10.84 -3.92 20.72
C ASP A 170 -12.06 -4.41 19.94
N TYR A 171 -11.83 -5.28 18.96
CA TYR A 171 -12.89 -5.81 18.10
C TYR A 171 -13.84 -6.74 18.84
N LYS A 172 -13.37 -7.41 19.90
CA LYS A 172 -14.20 -8.33 20.69
C LYS A 172 -15.23 -7.57 21.52
N ASN A 173 -14.82 -6.47 22.15
CA ASN A 173 -15.65 -5.70 23.05
C ASN A 173 -16.31 -4.48 22.38
N GLY A 174 -15.92 -4.14 21.15
CA GLY A 174 -16.49 -3.02 20.40
C GLY A 174 -16.14 -1.64 20.97
N VAL A 175 -14.95 -1.49 21.59
CA VAL A 175 -14.54 -0.25 22.25
C VAL A 175 -13.13 0.19 21.85
N ARG A 176 -12.85 1.49 22.00
CA ARG A 176 -11.49 2.02 21.90
C ARG A 176 -10.64 1.47 23.04
N LYS A 177 -9.37 1.18 22.73
CA LYS A 177 -8.42 0.63 23.69
C LYS A 177 -7.09 1.37 23.59
N SER A 178 -6.47 1.63 24.74
CA SER A 178 -5.13 2.22 24.77
C SER A 178 -4.10 1.25 24.16
N PHE A 179 -3.08 1.79 23.51
CA PHE A 179 -1.99 0.98 22.96
C PHE A 179 -1.29 0.21 24.07
N SER A 180 -1.06 -1.07 23.82
CA SER A 180 -0.09 -1.83 24.60
C SER A 180 1.34 -1.32 24.36
N ALA A 181 2.27 -1.62 25.27
CA ALA A 181 3.69 -1.30 25.05
C ALA A 181 4.23 -1.93 23.75
N ASP A 182 3.78 -3.15 23.43
CA ASP A 182 4.15 -3.84 22.20
C ASP A 182 3.61 -3.12 20.95
N ALA A 183 2.35 -2.70 20.97
CA ALA A 183 1.76 -1.94 19.88
C ALA A 183 2.49 -0.60 19.65
N LYS A 184 2.85 0.13 20.72
CA LYS A 184 3.62 1.38 20.62
C LYS A 184 4.99 1.16 20.00
N ARG A 185 5.70 0.12 20.43
CA ARG A 185 7.01 -0.22 19.89
C ARG A 185 6.93 -0.54 18.40
N ARG A 186 5.96 -1.35 17.98
CA ARG A 186 5.77 -1.74 16.59
C ARG A 186 5.38 -0.57 15.71
N LEU A 187 4.40 0.23 16.11
CA LEU A 187 3.85 1.32 15.28
C LEU A 187 4.74 2.56 15.22
N PHE A 188 5.43 2.88 16.33
CA PHE A 188 6.11 4.17 16.49
C PHE A 188 7.60 4.03 16.83
N GLY A 189 8.12 2.81 17.03
CA GLY A 189 9.49 2.59 17.48
C GLY A 189 9.77 3.11 18.89
N LEU A 190 8.72 3.30 19.71
CA LEU A 190 8.83 3.82 21.07
C LEU A 190 9.09 2.68 22.06
N SER A 191 10.12 2.82 22.89
CA SER A 191 10.50 1.89 23.96
C SER A 191 9.69 2.16 25.23
#